data_c9b9b21c08e08b75aec4227e02e4dece
#
_entry.id   c9b9b21c08e08b75aec4227e02e4dece
#
_cell.length_a   1.000
_cell.length_b   1.000
_cell.length_c   1.000
_cell.angle_alpha   90.00
_cell.angle_beta   90.00
_cell.angle_gamma   90.00
#
_symmetry.space_group_name_H-M   'P 1'
#
loop_
_entity.id
_entity.type
_entity.pdbx_description
1 polymer ?
#
loop_
_entity_poly.entity_id
_entity_poly.type
_entity_poly.pdbx_seq_one_letter_code
_entity_poly.pdbx_strand_id
1 'polypeptide(L)'
;MRSPLARPGASPRAPDLRDVEALVRERGLSLGLPLHVEAEAGSTNDLAKSAARDGAPHGSVWLAESQTAGRGRQGRVWSSPRGENLLFSVLLRPGGAMPLARLPELSLVVGLAVRDAAAKAVGDAAGRLRVKWPNDVVALEGDALAGATDGARPRWRKLAGVLLESQITGSGARAKVDALIVGVGLNVHTRSFPGELGSTATSLALLRAAGAPAEELSRAAVLVDVLEGLHRDVAFVAERGLGLVHARLTAADALRGQRVLAEGPTACPTAYPSACPTWEGTCEGIDLEGKLLVRGDDGVLRRVSSGEVHLGSSGSR
;
A
#
# COMPACT_ATOMS: atom_id res chain seq x y z
N MET A 1 9.21 -30.03 34.49
CA MET A 1 9.44 -28.56 34.55
C MET A 1 10.29 -28.16 33.37
N ARG A 2 9.69 -27.55 32.36
CA ARG A 2 10.43 -26.96 31.21
C ARG A 2 10.62 -25.48 31.51
N SER A 3 11.89 -25.03 31.62
CA SER A 3 12.24 -23.63 31.75
C SER A 3 11.64 -22.81 30.59
N PRO A 4 11.08 -21.61 30.84
CA PRO A 4 10.65 -20.72 29.78
C PRO A 4 11.87 -20.25 29.00
N LEU A 5 11.84 -20.46 27.68
CA LEU A 5 12.83 -19.93 26.76
C LEU A 5 12.89 -18.40 26.92
N ALA A 6 14.08 -17.91 27.26
CA ALA A 6 14.38 -16.48 27.34
C ALA A 6 14.02 -15.83 25.97
N ARG A 7 13.19 -14.80 26.00
CA ARG A 7 12.93 -13.95 24.83
C ARG A 7 14.25 -13.34 24.39
N PRO A 8 14.66 -13.46 23.12
CA PRO A 8 15.81 -12.73 22.62
C PRO A 8 15.60 -11.23 22.92
N GLY A 9 16.60 -10.59 23.53
CA GLY A 9 16.54 -9.20 23.91
C GLY A 9 16.18 -8.32 22.72
N ALA A 10 15.16 -7.48 22.88
CA ALA A 10 14.76 -6.52 21.87
C ALA A 10 15.98 -5.68 21.48
N SER A 11 16.34 -5.70 20.20
CA SER A 11 17.37 -4.80 19.68
C SER A 11 16.98 -3.36 19.99
N PRO A 12 17.93 -2.47 20.34
CA PRO A 12 17.60 -1.08 20.62
C PRO A 12 16.90 -0.48 19.38
N ARG A 13 15.69 0.04 19.59
CA ARG A 13 14.92 0.73 18.54
C ARG A 13 15.73 1.88 17.98
N ALA A 14 15.65 2.10 16.67
CA ALA A 14 16.21 3.31 16.07
C ALA A 14 15.65 4.55 16.78
N PRO A 15 16.47 5.60 16.98
CA PRO A 15 16.06 6.79 17.75
C PRO A 15 14.74 7.39 17.29
N ASP A 16 14.50 7.44 15.99
CA ASP A 16 13.31 8.02 15.37
C ASP A 16 12.03 7.15 15.43
N LEU A 17 12.12 5.93 15.99
CA LEU A 17 10.97 5.03 16.20
C LEU A 17 10.60 4.86 17.68
N ARG A 18 11.32 5.53 18.60
CA ARG A 18 11.10 5.36 20.05
C ARG A 18 9.73 5.83 20.50
N ASP A 19 9.20 6.86 19.85
CA ASP A 19 8.00 7.55 20.29
C ASP A 19 6.69 6.94 19.71
N VAL A 20 6.78 5.92 18.84
CA VAL A 20 5.58 5.34 18.17
C VAL A 20 4.52 4.91 19.18
N GLU A 21 4.91 4.18 20.25
CA GLU A 21 3.94 3.70 21.23
C GLU A 21 3.27 4.83 22.01
N ALA A 22 4.05 5.88 22.34
CA ALA A 22 3.52 7.06 23.03
C ALA A 22 2.52 7.79 22.15
N LEU A 23 2.87 8.04 20.88
CA LEU A 23 2.01 8.70 19.90
C LEU A 23 0.73 7.90 19.61
N VAL A 24 0.81 6.56 19.52
CA VAL A 24 -0.35 5.68 19.34
C VAL A 24 -1.32 5.83 20.51
N ARG A 25 -0.81 5.85 21.77
CA ARG A 25 -1.65 6.01 22.96
C ARG A 25 -2.24 7.42 23.05
N GLU A 26 -1.42 8.45 22.76
CA GLU A 26 -1.87 9.84 22.75
C GLU A 26 -3.04 10.08 21.78
N ARG A 27 -2.99 9.46 20.60
CA ARG A 27 -4.05 9.58 19.60
C ARG A 27 -5.24 8.61 19.82
N GLY A 28 -5.18 7.75 20.84
CA GLY A 28 -6.24 6.80 21.16
C GLY A 28 -6.50 5.77 20.06
N LEU A 29 -5.46 5.36 19.32
CA LEU A 29 -5.62 4.43 18.19
C LEU A 29 -5.80 2.99 18.68
N SER A 30 -6.74 2.26 18.08
CA SER A 30 -6.92 0.81 18.31
C SER A 30 -5.91 -0.04 17.54
N LEU A 31 -5.13 0.57 16.64
CA LEU A 31 -4.06 -0.05 15.87
C LEU A 31 -2.71 0.51 16.31
N GLY A 32 -1.67 -0.32 16.24
CA GLY A 32 -0.30 0.09 16.54
C GLY A 32 0.32 -0.60 17.76
N LEU A 33 -0.51 -1.29 18.56
CA LEU A 33 -0.04 -2.00 19.75
C LEU A 33 -0.60 -3.44 19.82
N PRO A 34 0.22 -4.41 20.31
CA PRO A 34 1.65 -4.28 20.61
C PRO A 34 2.49 -3.99 19.37
N LEU A 35 3.58 -3.22 19.54
CA LEU A 35 4.56 -2.92 18.51
C LEU A 35 5.80 -3.79 18.69
N HIS A 36 6.13 -4.56 17.64
CA HIS A 36 7.35 -5.38 17.57
C HIS A 36 8.29 -4.75 16.55
N VAL A 37 9.53 -4.45 16.97
CA VAL A 37 10.55 -3.85 16.10
C VAL A 37 11.73 -4.80 16.01
N GLU A 38 12.03 -5.24 14.80
CA GLU A 38 13.13 -6.14 14.49
C GLU A 38 14.25 -5.39 13.79
N ALA A 39 15.49 -5.70 14.17
CA ALA A 39 16.67 -5.17 13.48
C ALA A 39 16.74 -5.71 12.04
N GLU A 40 16.34 -6.96 11.84
CA GLU A 40 16.24 -7.64 10.56
C GLU A 40 15.19 -8.72 10.63
N ALA A 41 14.42 -8.89 9.56
CA ALA A 41 13.45 -9.96 9.40
C ALA A 41 13.53 -10.56 7.98
N GLY A 42 13.06 -11.78 7.82
CA GLY A 42 12.80 -12.31 6.48
C GLY A 42 11.74 -11.45 5.79
N SER A 43 10.57 -11.35 6.42
CA SER A 43 9.47 -10.48 6.00
C SER A 43 8.59 -10.15 7.20
N THR A 44 8.19 -8.89 7.36
CA THR A 44 7.24 -8.47 8.42
C THR A 44 5.88 -9.14 8.24
N ASN A 45 5.45 -9.42 7.00
CA ASN A 45 4.22 -10.18 6.75
C ASN A 45 4.29 -11.61 7.31
N ASP A 46 5.45 -12.28 7.20
CA ASP A 46 5.59 -13.63 7.73
C ASP A 46 5.57 -13.67 9.24
N LEU A 47 6.20 -12.67 9.89
CA LEU A 47 6.11 -12.49 11.34
C LEU A 47 4.67 -12.30 11.78
N ALA A 48 3.95 -11.37 11.14
CA ALA A 48 2.56 -11.09 11.44
C ALA A 48 1.66 -12.32 11.19
N LYS A 49 1.89 -13.07 10.10
CA LYS A 49 1.15 -14.33 9.80
C LYS A 49 1.38 -15.42 10.84
N SER A 50 2.61 -15.59 11.31
CA SER A 50 2.92 -16.55 12.37
C SER A 50 2.22 -16.14 13.65
N ALA A 51 2.40 -14.91 14.08
CA ALA A 51 1.80 -14.39 15.29
C ALA A 51 0.25 -14.42 15.25
N ALA A 52 -0.35 -14.22 14.07
CA ALA A 52 -1.80 -14.35 13.89
C ALA A 52 -2.31 -15.75 14.21
N ARG A 53 -1.56 -16.81 13.83
CA ARG A 53 -1.86 -18.20 14.17
C ARG A 53 -1.73 -18.48 15.67
N ASP A 54 -0.79 -17.78 16.31
CA ASP A 54 -0.52 -17.90 17.75
C ASP A 54 -1.44 -16.99 18.59
N GLY A 55 -2.45 -16.38 17.98
CA GLY A 55 -3.46 -15.60 18.67
C GLY A 55 -3.10 -14.14 18.95
N ALA A 56 -2.13 -13.57 18.27
CA ALA A 56 -1.81 -12.15 18.42
C ALA A 56 -3.06 -11.26 18.26
N PRO A 57 -3.20 -10.17 19.05
CA PRO A 57 -4.40 -9.35 19.04
C PRO A 57 -4.50 -8.50 17.76
N HIS A 58 -5.75 -8.07 17.46
CA HIS A 58 -6.03 -7.06 16.45
C HIS A 58 -5.20 -5.78 16.72
N GLY A 59 -4.70 -5.17 15.67
CA GLY A 59 -3.94 -3.93 15.75
C GLY A 59 -2.44 -4.10 16.03
N SER A 60 -1.96 -5.33 16.29
CA SER A 60 -0.53 -5.58 16.45
C SER A 60 0.27 -5.19 15.22
N VAL A 61 1.46 -4.64 15.41
CA VAL A 61 2.36 -4.17 14.34
C VAL A 61 3.73 -4.84 14.45
N TRP A 62 4.24 -5.32 13.32
CA TRP A 62 5.62 -5.77 13.13
C TRP A 62 6.32 -4.82 12.19
N LEU A 63 7.42 -4.24 12.64
CA LEU A 63 8.29 -3.36 11.87
C LEU A 63 9.70 -3.96 11.81
N ALA A 64 10.37 -3.84 10.68
CA ALA A 64 11.76 -4.25 10.53
C ALA A 64 12.61 -3.12 9.94
N GLU A 65 13.85 -2.98 10.45
CA GLU A 65 14.83 -2.04 9.90
C GLU A 65 15.39 -2.52 8.56
N SER A 66 15.39 -3.83 8.31
CA SER A 66 15.71 -4.46 7.03
C SER A 66 14.92 -5.74 6.81
N GLN A 67 14.67 -6.10 5.56
CA GLN A 67 14.09 -7.38 5.17
C GLN A 67 15.00 -8.13 4.21
N THR A 68 15.29 -9.41 4.48
CA THR A 68 16.10 -10.27 3.62
C THR A 68 15.27 -10.98 2.53
N ALA A 69 13.96 -11.09 2.73
CA ALA A 69 13.00 -11.70 1.80
C ALA A 69 11.73 -10.83 1.67
N GLY A 70 11.92 -9.51 1.56
CA GLY A 70 10.81 -8.57 1.36
C GLY A 70 10.06 -8.88 0.06
N ARG A 71 8.73 -8.87 0.11
CA ARG A 71 7.87 -9.26 -1.01
C ARG A 71 6.96 -8.15 -1.47
N GLY A 72 6.79 -8.07 -2.79
CA GLY A 72 5.68 -7.41 -3.45
C GLY A 72 4.69 -8.42 -4.03
N ARG A 73 3.71 -7.96 -4.78
CA ARG A 73 2.77 -8.82 -5.51
C ARG A 73 3.49 -9.63 -6.59
N GLN A 74 2.90 -10.78 -6.97
CA GLN A 74 3.38 -11.64 -8.07
C GLN A 74 4.85 -12.06 -7.92
N GLY A 75 5.31 -12.28 -6.67
CA GLY A 75 6.67 -12.75 -6.41
C GLY A 75 7.76 -11.70 -6.58
N ARG A 76 7.44 -10.45 -6.82
CA ARG A 76 8.43 -9.37 -6.88
C ARG A 76 9.11 -9.17 -5.54
N VAL A 77 10.38 -8.79 -5.57
CA VAL A 77 11.16 -8.48 -4.38
C VAL A 77 10.97 -7.01 -4.00
N TRP A 78 10.74 -6.75 -2.71
CA TRP A 78 10.87 -5.41 -2.13
C TRP A 78 12.22 -5.28 -1.45
N SER A 79 13.09 -4.47 -2.00
CA SER A 79 14.42 -4.17 -1.45
C SER A 79 14.45 -2.76 -0.85
N SER A 80 15.12 -2.62 0.28
CA SER A 80 15.23 -1.35 1.00
C SER A 80 16.55 -1.29 1.77
N PRO A 81 17.26 -0.16 1.76
CA PRO A 81 18.39 0.06 2.65
C PRO A 81 17.94 -0.01 4.10
N ARG A 82 18.83 -0.54 4.97
CA ARG A 82 18.54 -0.70 6.39
C ARG A 82 18.35 0.66 7.07
N GLY A 83 17.29 0.78 7.87
CA GLY A 83 17.04 1.94 8.72
C GLY A 83 16.52 3.18 8.01
N GLU A 84 16.35 3.15 6.68
CA GLU A 84 15.94 4.34 5.92
C GLU A 84 14.42 4.43 5.72
N ASN A 85 13.73 3.30 5.69
CA ASN A 85 12.35 3.23 5.21
C ASN A 85 11.41 2.63 6.28
N LEU A 86 10.12 2.66 6.02
CA LEU A 86 9.12 1.97 6.83
C LEU A 86 8.74 0.65 6.15
N LEU A 87 9.13 -0.46 6.79
CA LEU A 87 8.81 -1.82 6.38
C LEU A 87 8.02 -2.44 7.52
N PHE A 88 6.69 -2.47 7.41
CA PHE A 88 5.85 -2.91 8.51
C PHE A 88 4.64 -3.69 8.06
N SER A 89 4.07 -4.45 8.98
CA SER A 89 2.83 -5.19 8.78
C SER A 89 1.90 -4.99 9.97
N VAL A 90 0.63 -4.74 9.70
CA VAL A 90 -0.44 -4.60 10.69
C VAL A 90 -1.33 -5.82 10.63
N LEU A 91 -1.59 -6.44 11.78
CA LEU A 91 -2.57 -7.52 11.90
C LEU A 91 -3.96 -6.96 12.17
N LEU A 92 -4.86 -7.22 11.25
CA LEU A 92 -6.27 -6.91 11.41
C LEU A 92 -7.08 -8.20 11.61
N ARG A 93 -8.00 -8.17 12.56
CA ARG A 93 -9.01 -9.22 12.74
C ARG A 93 -10.37 -8.58 12.48
N PRO A 94 -10.86 -8.66 11.23
CA PRO A 94 -12.17 -8.13 10.92
C PRO A 94 -13.21 -8.96 11.66
N GLY A 95 -13.83 -8.36 12.68
CA GLY A 95 -14.92 -9.00 13.42
C GLY A 95 -16.07 -9.31 12.47
N GLY A 96 -16.56 -10.55 12.47
CA GLY A 96 -17.66 -10.96 11.60
C GLY A 96 -17.22 -11.61 10.29
N ALA A 97 -18.12 -11.69 9.33
CA ALA A 97 -17.89 -12.35 8.05
C ALA A 97 -17.46 -11.31 6.99
N MET A 98 -16.20 -10.86 7.03
CA MET A 98 -15.68 -10.05 5.93
C MET A 98 -15.58 -10.92 4.67
N PRO A 99 -16.29 -10.56 3.57
CA PRO A 99 -16.20 -11.29 2.32
C PRO A 99 -14.81 -11.16 1.70
N LEU A 100 -14.28 -12.24 1.12
CA LEU A 100 -13.01 -12.20 0.38
C LEU A 100 -13.02 -11.17 -0.76
N ALA A 101 -14.18 -10.90 -1.34
CA ALA A 101 -14.38 -9.89 -2.39
C ALA A 101 -13.99 -8.46 -1.96
N ARG A 102 -13.91 -8.19 -0.64
CA ARG A 102 -13.50 -6.89 -0.08
C ARG A 102 -11.98 -6.64 -0.09
N LEU A 103 -11.18 -7.68 -0.29
CA LEU A 103 -9.71 -7.55 -0.24
C LEU A 103 -9.14 -6.50 -1.21
N PRO A 104 -9.59 -6.40 -2.49
CA PRO A 104 -9.14 -5.35 -3.39
C PRO A 104 -9.49 -3.94 -2.89
N GLU A 105 -10.69 -3.76 -2.33
CA GLU A 105 -11.14 -2.49 -1.74
C GLU A 105 -10.22 -2.06 -0.59
N LEU A 106 -9.87 -2.99 0.31
CA LEU A 106 -8.98 -2.71 1.43
C LEU A 106 -7.56 -2.35 0.99
N SER A 107 -7.05 -2.95 -0.09
CA SER A 107 -5.75 -2.56 -0.65
C SER A 107 -5.71 -1.08 -1.05
N LEU A 108 -6.78 -0.60 -1.68
CA LEU A 108 -6.93 0.79 -2.09
C LEU A 108 -7.04 1.74 -0.89
N VAL A 109 -7.79 1.33 0.15
CA VAL A 109 -7.93 2.10 1.39
C VAL A 109 -6.61 2.22 2.14
N VAL A 110 -5.84 1.13 2.21
CA VAL A 110 -4.48 1.17 2.77
C VAL A 110 -3.59 2.10 1.96
N GLY A 111 -3.64 2.02 0.62
CA GLY A 111 -2.93 2.93 -0.26
C GLY A 111 -3.32 4.40 -0.01
N LEU A 112 -4.61 4.67 0.21
CA LEU A 112 -5.12 6.01 0.51
C LEU A 112 -4.59 6.52 1.87
N ALA A 113 -4.57 5.68 2.92
CA ALA A 113 -4.02 6.03 4.23
C ALA A 113 -2.52 6.34 4.14
N VAL A 114 -1.75 5.52 3.42
CA VAL A 114 -0.31 5.75 3.18
C VAL A 114 -0.09 7.05 2.39
N ARG A 115 -0.89 7.29 1.35
CA ARG A 115 -0.84 8.52 0.54
C ARG A 115 -1.12 9.76 1.38
N ASP A 116 -2.15 9.73 2.22
CA ASP A 116 -2.54 10.87 3.05
C ASP A 116 -1.46 11.19 4.10
N ALA A 117 -0.90 10.17 4.75
CA ALA A 117 0.22 10.33 5.68
C ALA A 117 1.49 10.88 4.98
N ALA A 118 1.80 10.36 3.80
CA ALA A 118 2.92 10.83 2.99
C ALA A 118 2.72 12.30 2.56
N ALA A 119 1.52 12.66 2.11
CA ALA A 119 1.18 14.02 1.70
C ALA A 119 1.34 15.03 2.84
N LYS A 120 0.91 14.64 4.05
CA LYS A 120 1.11 15.44 5.27
C LYS A 120 2.60 15.61 5.58
N ALA A 121 3.39 14.53 5.51
CA ALA A 121 4.81 14.54 5.84
C ALA A 121 5.67 15.43 4.91
N VAL A 122 5.27 15.58 3.65
CA VAL A 122 6.01 16.40 2.66
C VAL A 122 5.36 17.74 2.36
N GLY A 123 4.19 18.04 2.95
CA GLY A 123 3.43 19.25 2.65
C GLY A 123 2.94 19.28 1.20
N ASP A 124 2.36 18.17 0.71
CA ASP A 124 1.93 18.02 -0.70
C ASP A 124 0.67 18.81 -1.02
N ALA A 125 0.74 20.14 -0.89
CA ALA A 125 -0.36 21.04 -1.23
C ALA A 125 -0.78 20.95 -2.71
N ALA A 126 0.16 20.64 -3.58
CA ALA A 126 -0.09 20.51 -5.03
C ALA A 126 -0.75 19.17 -5.39
N GLY A 127 -0.88 18.25 -4.44
CA GLY A 127 -1.53 16.96 -4.66
C GLY A 127 -0.80 16.08 -5.68
N ARG A 128 0.52 16.05 -5.64
CA ARG A 128 1.34 15.20 -6.53
C ARG A 128 1.26 13.72 -6.15
N LEU A 129 0.93 13.41 -4.88
CA LEU A 129 0.83 12.05 -4.41
C LEU A 129 -0.52 11.44 -4.78
N ARG A 130 -0.49 10.24 -5.35
CA ARG A 130 -1.65 9.53 -5.87
C ARG A 130 -1.63 8.06 -5.47
N VAL A 131 -2.81 7.45 -5.47
CA VAL A 131 -2.99 5.99 -5.38
C VAL A 131 -3.04 5.43 -6.80
N LYS A 132 -2.13 4.53 -7.13
CA LYS A 132 -2.14 3.79 -8.39
C LYS A 132 -2.71 2.41 -8.15
N TRP A 133 -3.86 2.14 -8.76
CA TRP A 133 -4.48 0.81 -8.73
C TRP A 133 -3.47 -0.26 -9.16
N PRO A 134 -3.45 -1.44 -8.49
CA PRO A 134 -4.34 -1.82 -7.40
C PRO A 134 -3.75 -1.58 -6.00
N ASN A 135 -2.46 -1.22 -5.83
CA ASN A 135 -1.80 -1.32 -4.53
C ASN A 135 -0.58 -0.43 -4.34
N ASP A 136 -0.36 0.54 -5.22
CA ASP A 136 0.82 1.39 -5.14
C ASP A 136 0.45 2.83 -4.76
N VAL A 137 1.35 3.50 -4.06
CA VAL A 137 1.34 4.96 -3.91
C VAL A 137 2.46 5.50 -4.78
N VAL A 138 2.14 6.49 -5.59
CA VAL A 138 3.06 7.09 -6.56
C VAL A 138 3.11 8.60 -6.42
N ALA A 139 4.22 9.19 -6.85
CA ALA A 139 4.37 10.63 -6.96
C ALA A 139 4.49 11.04 -8.43
N LEU A 140 3.77 12.08 -8.81
CA LEU A 140 3.87 12.69 -10.12
C LEU A 140 5.17 13.50 -10.22
N GLU A 141 5.91 13.31 -11.29
CA GLU A 141 7.16 14.02 -11.61
C GLU A 141 6.89 15.24 -12.48
N GLY A 142 7.51 16.38 -12.13
CA GLY A 142 7.49 17.61 -12.95
C GLY A 142 6.21 18.44 -12.85
N ASP A 143 6.13 19.48 -13.69
CA ASP A 143 5.00 20.42 -13.76
C ASP A 143 3.74 19.86 -14.45
N ALA A 144 3.59 18.56 -14.47
CA ALA A 144 2.42 17.89 -15.07
C ALA A 144 1.08 18.31 -14.42
N LEU A 145 1.11 19.07 -13.31
CA LEU A 145 -0.05 19.74 -12.72
C LEU A 145 -0.45 21.03 -13.48
N ALA A 146 0.47 21.62 -14.24
CA ALA A 146 0.25 22.88 -14.98
C ALA A 146 -0.42 22.70 -16.34
N GLY A 147 -1.09 21.57 -16.56
CA GLY A 147 -1.74 21.24 -17.84
C GLY A 147 -0.67 20.98 -18.90
N ALA A 148 -0.41 19.72 -19.21
CA ALA A 148 0.56 19.33 -20.23
C ALA A 148 0.16 19.94 -21.58
N THR A 149 0.76 21.08 -21.92
CA THR A 149 0.54 21.81 -23.18
C THR A 149 1.24 21.14 -24.35
N ASP A 150 1.96 20.04 -24.11
CA ASP A 150 2.86 19.46 -25.13
C ASP A 150 2.78 17.92 -25.24
N GLY A 151 1.65 17.32 -24.92
CA GLY A 151 1.46 15.86 -25.06
C GLY A 151 2.40 15.00 -24.21
N ALA A 152 3.20 15.59 -23.33
CA ALA A 152 4.09 14.87 -22.43
C ALA A 152 3.26 14.13 -21.37
N ARG A 153 3.50 12.82 -21.27
CA ARG A 153 2.80 11.97 -20.30
C ARG A 153 3.30 12.23 -18.90
N PRO A 154 2.40 12.18 -17.89
CA PRO A 154 2.83 12.22 -16.51
C PRO A 154 3.78 11.05 -16.23
N ARG A 155 4.93 11.36 -15.65
CA ARG A 155 5.83 10.33 -15.13
C ARG A 155 5.50 10.09 -13.67
N TRP A 156 5.34 8.83 -13.33
CA TRP A 156 5.05 8.40 -11.98
C TRP A 156 6.25 7.68 -11.39
N ARG A 157 6.59 8.03 -10.14
CA ARG A 157 7.60 7.30 -9.36
C ARG A 157 6.94 6.64 -8.17
N LYS A 158 7.23 5.39 -7.95
CA LYS A 158 6.69 4.61 -6.84
C LYS A 158 7.29 5.07 -5.52
N LEU A 159 6.41 5.47 -4.60
CA LEU A 159 6.73 5.87 -3.24
C LEU A 159 6.52 4.72 -2.25
N ALA A 160 5.41 3.98 -2.40
CA ALA A 160 5.06 2.87 -1.53
C ALA A 160 4.35 1.75 -2.27
N GLY A 161 4.38 0.56 -1.67
CA GLY A 161 3.62 -0.60 -2.10
C GLY A 161 2.89 -1.25 -0.93
N VAL A 162 1.69 -1.76 -1.20
CA VAL A 162 0.83 -2.47 -0.25
C VAL A 162 0.72 -3.93 -0.66
N LEU A 163 0.87 -4.84 0.30
CA LEU A 163 0.68 -6.27 0.12
C LEU A 163 -0.26 -6.83 1.18
N LEU A 164 -1.49 -7.13 0.79
CA LEU A 164 -2.45 -7.80 1.65
C LEU A 164 -2.30 -9.32 1.56
N GLU A 165 -2.26 -9.98 2.70
CA GLU A 165 -2.30 -11.43 2.81
C GLU A 165 -3.35 -11.82 3.85
N SER A 166 -4.18 -12.83 3.57
CA SER A 166 -5.28 -13.23 4.44
C SER A 166 -5.11 -14.66 4.95
N GLN A 167 -5.55 -14.90 6.18
CA GLN A 167 -5.79 -16.23 6.69
C GLN A 167 -7.30 -16.47 6.64
N ILE A 168 -7.69 -17.58 6.03
CA ILE A 168 -9.08 -17.93 5.78
C ILE A 168 -9.44 -19.13 6.63
N THR A 169 -10.59 -19.08 7.29
CA THR A 169 -11.18 -20.19 8.00
C THR A 169 -12.50 -20.61 7.34
N GLY A 170 -12.83 -21.89 7.41
CA GLY A 170 -13.98 -22.45 6.72
C GLY A 170 -13.72 -22.76 5.24
N SER A 171 -14.74 -23.23 4.54
CA SER A 171 -14.69 -23.59 3.13
C SER A 171 -15.98 -23.27 2.42
N GLY A 172 -15.94 -23.09 1.10
CA GLY A 172 -17.10 -22.74 0.26
C GLY A 172 -17.78 -21.46 0.74
N ALA A 173 -19.10 -21.47 0.85
CA ALA A 173 -19.89 -20.30 1.27
C ALA A 173 -19.64 -19.88 2.75
N ARG A 174 -18.96 -20.71 3.55
CA ARG A 174 -18.60 -20.40 4.95
C ARG A 174 -17.17 -19.89 5.09
N ALA A 175 -16.43 -19.74 3.99
CA ALA A 175 -15.09 -19.17 4.01
C ALA A 175 -15.14 -17.69 4.45
N LYS A 176 -14.37 -17.37 5.50
CA LYS A 176 -14.24 -16.00 6.04
C LYS A 176 -12.80 -15.66 6.32
N VAL A 177 -12.49 -14.38 6.28
CA VAL A 177 -11.19 -13.87 6.68
C VAL A 177 -11.11 -13.85 8.20
N ASP A 178 -10.23 -14.67 8.76
CA ASP A 178 -9.95 -14.71 10.20
C ASP A 178 -8.92 -13.65 10.60
N ALA A 179 -7.89 -13.52 9.77
CA ALA A 179 -6.87 -12.51 9.94
C ALA A 179 -6.48 -11.92 8.57
N LEU A 180 -6.28 -10.62 8.54
CA LEU A 180 -5.75 -9.88 7.41
C LEU A 180 -4.42 -9.24 7.82
N ILE A 181 -3.37 -9.55 7.09
CA ILE A 181 -2.06 -8.96 7.25
C ILE A 181 -1.90 -7.86 6.20
N VAL A 182 -1.71 -6.63 6.69
CA VAL A 182 -1.54 -5.42 5.87
C VAL A 182 -0.06 -5.07 5.84
N GLY A 183 0.66 -5.55 4.84
CA GLY A 183 2.07 -5.21 4.62
C GLY A 183 2.22 -3.90 3.86
N VAL A 184 3.12 -3.04 4.34
CA VAL A 184 3.45 -1.76 3.71
C VAL A 184 4.96 -1.60 3.64
N GLY A 185 5.45 -1.30 2.42
CA GLY A 185 6.78 -0.75 2.19
C GLY A 185 6.65 0.70 1.74
N LEU A 186 7.19 1.64 2.53
CA LEU A 186 7.17 3.08 2.23
C LEU A 186 8.58 3.64 2.25
N ASN A 187 9.01 4.21 1.14
CA ASN A 187 10.30 4.87 1.02
C ASN A 187 10.27 6.22 1.74
N VAL A 188 11.08 6.36 2.82
CA VAL A 188 11.10 7.57 3.65
C VAL A 188 12.38 8.37 3.41
N HIS A 189 13.53 7.84 3.78
CA HIS A 189 14.81 8.57 3.76
C HIS A 189 15.73 8.23 2.59
N THR A 190 15.44 7.18 1.81
CA THR A 190 16.28 6.75 0.68
C THR A 190 16.46 7.90 -0.31
N ARG A 191 17.71 8.28 -0.58
CA ARG A 191 18.07 9.38 -1.50
C ARG A 191 18.61 8.90 -2.83
N SER A 192 18.96 7.62 -2.95
CA SER A 192 19.48 7.01 -4.18
C SER A 192 18.92 5.60 -4.35
N PHE A 193 18.44 5.31 -5.53
CA PHE A 193 17.89 4.00 -5.90
C PHE A 193 18.77 3.36 -6.96
N PRO A 194 19.16 2.07 -6.80
CA PRO A 194 20.03 1.39 -7.74
C PRO A 194 19.32 1.00 -9.04
N GLY A 195 20.08 0.97 -10.14
CA GLY A 195 19.62 0.49 -11.44
C GLY A 195 18.34 1.15 -11.93
N GLU A 196 17.40 0.36 -12.44
CA GLU A 196 16.13 0.84 -12.99
C GLU A 196 15.23 1.52 -11.95
N LEU A 197 15.40 1.20 -10.67
CA LEU A 197 14.66 1.85 -9.60
C LEU A 197 14.97 3.35 -9.52
N GLY A 198 16.14 3.80 -9.98
CA GLY A 198 16.51 5.21 -10.05
C GLY A 198 15.56 6.07 -10.87
N SER A 199 14.90 5.47 -11.88
CA SER A 199 13.93 6.15 -12.74
C SER A 199 12.47 5.91 -12.36
N THR A 200 12.19 4.87 -11.53
CA THR A 200 10.83 4.40 -11.26
C THR A 200 10.41 4.52 -9.80
N ALA A 201 11.35 4.81 -8.89
CA ALA A 201 11.09 4.95 -7.46
C ALA A 201 11.42 6.36 -6.95
N THR A 202 10.79 6.73 -5.84
CA THR A 202 11.03 7.96 -5.09
C THR A 202 10.87 7.72 -3.59
N SER A 203 11.19 8.73 -2.78
CA SER A 203 11.03 8.73 -1.33
C SER A 203 10.47 10.05 -0.82
N LEU A 204 10.01 10.09 0.43
CA LEU A 204 9.59 11.32 1.07
C LEU A 204 10.73 12.35 1.13
N ALA A 205 11.97 11.89 1.39
CA ALA A 205 13.15 12.75 1.44
C ALA A 205 13.45 13.43 0.10
N LEU A 206 13.16 12.76 -1.04
CA LEU A 206 13.32 13.33 -2.38
C LEU A 206 12.17 14.26 -2.79
N LEU A 207 10.98 14.06 -2.21
CA LEU A 207 9.77 14.84 -2.52
C LEU A 207 9.67 16.13 -1.72
N ARG A 208 10.37 16.26 -0.59
CA ARG A 208 10.39 17.47 0.21
C ARG A 208 11.05 18.62 -0.55
N ALA A 209 10.57 19.83 -0.29
CA ALA A 209 11.15 21.03 -0.89
C ALA A 209 12.64 21.14 -0.54
N ALA A 210 13.45 21.61 -1.48
CA ALA A 210 14.85 21.89 -1.24
C ALA A 210 14.97 22.91 -0.09
N GLY A 211 15.79 22.58 0.93
CA GLY A 211 15.99 23.42 2.11
C GLY A 211 15.09 23.11 3.31
N ALA A 212 14.14 22.17 3.22
CA ALA A 212 13.40 21.73 4.39
C ALA A 212 14.33 20.95 5.35
N PRO A 213 14.29 21.23 6.69
CA PRO A 213 15.16 20.56 7.66
C PRO A 213 14.97 19.04 7.62
N ALA A 214 16.06 18.28 7.57
CA ALA A 214 16.00 16.79 7.53
C ALA A 214 15.37 16.21 8.81
N GLU A 215 15.55 16.90 9.93
CA GLU A 215 15.11 16.51 11.26
C GLU A 215 13.57 16.45 11.42
N GLU A 216 12.82 17.11 10.54
CA GLU A 216 11.34 17.11 10.57
C GLU A 216 10.71 15.88 9.94
N LEU A 217 11.47 15.00 9.26
CA LEU A 217 10.91 13.80 8.64
C LEU A 217 11.07 12.59 9.58
N SER A 218 10.10 12.36 10.44
CA SER A 218 10.09 11.27 11.41
C SER A 218 9.35 10.04 10.87
N ARG A 219 10.02 8.87 10.83
CA ARG A 219 9.38 7.58 10.50
C ARG A 219 8.28 7.25 11.50
N ALA A 220 8.46 7.58 12.79
CA ALA A 220 7.44 7.38 13.81
C ALA A 220 6.16 8.18 13.50
N ALA A 221 6.30 9.47 13.22
CA ALA A 221 5.15 10.32 12.91
C ALA A 221 4.42 9.83 11.67
N VAL A 222 5.16 9.48 10.60
CA VAL A 222 4.57 8.94 9.36
C VAL A 222 3.86 7.61 9.61
N LEU A 223 4.47 6.69 10.37
CA LEU A 223 3.84 5.41 10.73
C LEU A 223 2.53 5.64 11.48
N VAL A 224 2.53 6.50 12.49
CA VAL A 224 1.34 6.79 13.31
C VAL A 224 0.25 7.46 12.47
N ASP A 225 0.59 8.36 11.55
CA ASP A 225 -0.36 8.96 10.62
C ASP A 225 -0.99 7.89 9.68
N VAL A 226 -0.20 6.90 9.22
CA VAL A 226 -0.74 5.75 8.46
C VAL A 226 -1.70 4.94 9.33
N LEU A 227 -1.30 4.60 10.57
CA LEU A 227 -2.14 3.83 11.50
C LEU A 227 -3.45 4.56 11.82
N GLU A 228 -3.43 5.88 11.95
CA GLU A 228 -4.62 6.70 12.15
C GLU A 228 -5.56 6.64 10.94
N GLY A 229 -5.01 6.72 9.71
CA GLY A 229 -5.78 6.53 8.48
C GLY A 229 -6.42 5.15 8.39
N LEU A 230 -5.68 4.09 8.75
CA LEU A 230 -6.19 2.72 8.81
C LEU A 230 -7.29 2.57 9.88
N HIS A 231 -7.07 3.10 11.07
CA HIS A 231 -8.04 3.10 12.17
C HIS A 231 -9.36 3.74 11.75
N ARG A 232 -9.31 4.87 11.04
CA ARG A 232 -10.48 5.60 10.57
C ARG A 232 -11.27 4.85 9.49
N ASP A 233 -10.59 4.26 8.50
CA ASP A 233 -11.23 3.86 7.25
C ASP A 233 -11.41 2.33 7.10
N VAL A 234 -10.49 1.50 7.64
CA VAL A 234 -10.44 0.06 7.31
C VAL A 234 -11.63 -0.72 7.86
N ALA A 235 -11.99 -0.51 9.13
CA ALA A 235 -13.10 -1.24 9.75
C ALA A 235 -14.43 -0.94 9.03
N PHE A 236 -14.64 0.32 8.66
CA PHE A 236 -15.81 0.74 7.91
C PHE A 236 -15.88 0.11 6.54
N VAL A 237 -14.76 0.13 5.77
CA VAL A 237 -14.73 -0.43 4.41
C VAL A 237 -14.83 -1.96 4.44
N ALA A 238 -14.24 -2.62 5.43
CA ALA A 238 -14.40 -4.06 5.62
C ALA A 238 -15.87 -4.48 5.79
N GLU A 239 -16.67 -3.65 6.47
CA GLU A 239 -18.09 -3.90 6.72
C GLU A 239 -18.98 -3.41 5.56
N ARG A 240 -18.77 -2.18 5.07
CA ARG A 240 -19.73 -1.45 4.22
C ARG A 240 -19.23 -1.12 2.81
N GLY A 241 -17.95 -1.42 2.48
CA GLY A 241 -17.34 -1.10 1.19
C GLY A 241 -16.91 0.35 1.04
N LEU A 242 -16.51 0.72 -0.17
CA LEU A 242 -15.84 1.99 -0.47
C LEU A 242 -16.71 3.25 -0.35
N GLY A 243 -18.02 3.13 -0.17
CA GLY A 243 -18.97 4.26 -0.30
C GLY A 243 -18.52 5.58 0.34
N LEU A 244 -18.09 5.59 1.61
CA LEU A 244 -17.66 6.81 2.30
C LEU A 244 -16.28 7.32 1.88
N VAL A 245 -15.40 6.44 1.39
CA VAL A 245 -14.03 6.82 1.01
C VAL A 245 -13.87 7.02 -0.50
N HIS A 246 -14.88 6.64 -1.29
CA HIS A 246 -14.81 6.61 -2.75
C HIS A 246 -14.49 7.99 -3.35
N ALA A 247 -15.08 9.06 -2.85
CA ALA A 247 -14.79 10.42 -3.32
C ALA A 247 -13.31 10.80 -3.10
N ARG A 248 -12.76 10.46 -1.92
CA ARG A 248 -11.33 10.68 -1.60
C ARG A 248 -10.43 9.83 -2.49
N LEU A 249 -10.79 8.56 -2.70
CA LEU A 249 -10.06 7.65 -3.58
C LEU A 249 -10.08 8.14 -5.03
N THR A 250 -11.22 8.57 -5.53
CA THR A 250 -11.37 9.14 -6.88
C THR A 250 -10.51 10.39 -7.08
N ALA A 251 -10.45 11.27 -6.08
CA ALA A 251 -9.60 12.46 -6.10
C ALA A 251 -8.09 12.11 -6.07
N ALA A 252 -7.74 10.98 -5.47
CA ALA A 252 -6.37 10.48 -5.35
C ALA A 252 -5.97 9.51 -6.47
N ASP A 253 -6.86 9.13 -7.38
CA ASP A 253 -6.59 8.14 -8.43
C ASP A 253 -5.54 8.64 -9.42
N ALA A 254 -4.45 7.88 -9.57
CA ALA A 254 -3.37 8.17 -10.49
C ALA A 254 -3.71 7.89 -11.96
N LEU A 255 -4.64 6.97 -12.20
CA LEU A 255 -4.89 6.44 -13.53
C LEU A 255 -6.09 7.08 -14.22
N ARG A 256 -6.95 7.77 -13.48
CA ARG A 256 -8.17 8.37 -14.03
C ARG A 256 -7.85 9.36 -15.14
N GLY A 257 -8.48 9.18 -16.28
CA GLY A 257 -8.26 9.96 -17.51
C GLY A 257 -7.00 9.57 -18.29
N GLN A 258 -6.19 8.64 -17.80
CA GLN A 258 -4.99 8.18 -18.50
C GLN A 258 -5.29 7.04 -19.45
N ARG A 259 -4.55 6.99 -20.55
CA ARG A 259 -4.53 5.79 -21.40
C ARG A 259 -3.71 4.70 -20.72
N VAL A 260 -4.29 3.53 -20.56
CA VAL A 260 -3.69 2.42 -19.79
C VAL A 260 -3.72 1.14 -20.60
N LEU A 261 -2.72 0.29 -20.34
CA LEU A 261 -2.69 -1.12 -20.69
C LEU A 261 -2.95 -1.89 -19.41
N ALA A 262 -4.11 -2.52 -19.28
CA ALA A 262 -4.49 -3.34 -18.14
C ALA A 262 -4.31 -4.81 -18.48
N GLU A 263 -3.56 -5.53 -17.66
CA GLU A 263 -3.37 -6.97 -17.74
C GLU A 263 -4.11 -7.63 -16.59
N GLY A 264 -5.04 -8.53 -16.88
CA GLY A 264 -5.72 -9.24 -15.81
C GLY A 264 -7.07 -9.82 -16.20
N PRO A 265 -7.65 -10.70 -15.36
CA PRO A 265 -8.91 -11.32 -15.64
C PRO A 265 -10.06 -10.31 -15.54
N THR A 266 -10.69 -10.05 -16.66
CA THR A 266 -12.09 -9.69 -16.69
C THR A 266 -12.86 -11.01 -16.73
N ALA A 267 -13.20 -11.59 -15.58
CA ALA A 267 -13.95 -12.85 -15.54
C ALA A 267 -13.44 -13.90 -16.58
N CYS A 268 -12.12 -14.12 -16.67
CA CYS A 268 -11.57 -15.14 -17.56
C CYS A 268 -11.73 -16.51 -16.90
N PRO A 269 -12.55 -17.41 -17.45
CA PRO A 269 -12.82 -18.74 -16.86
C PRO A 269 -11.74 -19.77 -17.19
N THR A 270 -10.61 -19.40 -17.79
CA THR A 270 -9.63 -20.36 -18.29
C THR A 270 -8.51 -20.64 -17.30
N ALA A 271 -8.22 -21.93 -17.12
CA ALA A 271 -7.17 -22.48 -16.25
C ALA A 271 -5.72 -22.18 -16.72
N TYR A 272 -5.51 -21.29 -17.67
CA TYR A 272 -4.19 -20.97 -18.24
C TYR A 272 -3.82 -19.51 -17.99
N PRO A 273 -2.84 -19.24 -17.10
CA PRO A 273 -2.38 -17.88 -16.79
C PRO A 273 -1.73 -17.12 -17.96
N SER A 274 -1.31 -17.84 -19.00
CA SER A 274 -0.65 -17.27 -20.19
C SER A 274 -1.60 -16.62 -21.20
N ALA A 275 -2.90 -16.64 -20.94
CA ALA A 275 -3.94 -16.12 -21.83
C ALA A 275 -4.83 -15.04 -21.16
N CYS A 276 -4.35 -14.36 -20.12
CA CYS A 276 -5.10 -13.22 -19.60
C CYS A 276 -5.12 -12.11 -20.65
N PRO A 277 -6.30 -11.69 -21.12
CA PRO A 277 -6.37 -10.65 -22.13
C PRO A 277 -5.82 -9.34 -21.59
N THR A 278 -5.03 -8.66 -22.42
CA THR A 278 -4.63 -7.28 -22.21
C THR A 278 -5.69 -6.36 -22.78
N TRP A 279 -6.00 -5.30 -22.06
CA TRP A 279 -6.98 -4.30 -22.47
C TRP A 279 -6.31 -2.94 -22.55
N GLU A 280 -6.34 -2.32 -23.70
CA GLU A 280 -5.92 -0.95 -23.89
C GLU A 280 -7.13 -0.03 -23.94
N GLY A 281 -7.05 1.14 -23.29
CA GLY A 281 -8.12 2.10 -23.27
C GLY A 281 -7.90 3.24 -22.28
N THR A 282 -8.91 4.08 -22.13
CA THR A 282 -8.90 5.18 -21.17
C THR A 282 -9.45 4.72 -19.82
N CYS A 283 -8.70 4.96 -18.75
CA CYS A 283 -9.15 4.69 -17.39
C CYS A 283 -10.22 5.73 -16.97
N GLU A 284 -11.42 5.27 -16.63
CA GLU A 284 -12.50 6.13 -16.11
C GLU A 284 -12.48 6.27 -14.59
N GLY A 285 -11.67 5.45 -13.92
CA GLY A 285 -11.50 5.47 -12.47
C GLY A 285 -11.70 4.10 -11.83
N ILE A 286 -12.05 4.11 -10.54
CA ILE A 286 -12.25 2.93 -9.72
C ILE A 286 -13.73 2.90 -9.29
N ASP A 287 -14.39 1.75 -9.43
CA ASP A 287 -15.78 1.60 -9.00
C ASP A 287 -15.91 1.35 -7.48
N LEU A 288 -17.16 1.26 -7.00
CA LEU A 288 -17.48 1.02 -5.59
C LEU A 288 -17.08 -0.39 -5.09
N GLU A 289 -16.72 -1.30 -5.99
CA GLU A 289 -16.20 -2.63 -5.66
C GLU A 289 -14.67 -2.70 -5.77
N GLY A 290 -13.99 -1.55 -5.96
CA GLY A 290 -12.53 -1.47 -6.08
C GLY A 290 -11.97 -1.96 -7.43
N LYS A 291 -12.83 -2.16 -8.44
CA LYS A 291 -12.41 -2.57 -9.78
C LYS A 291 -12.01 -1.35 -10.61
N LEU A 292 -10.99 -1.51 -11.45
CA LEU A 292 -10.60 -0.48 -12.39
C LEU A 292 -11.54 -0.49 -13.59
N LEU A 293 -12.00 0.68 -13.99
CA LEU A 293 -12.86 0.90 -15.15
C LEU A 293 -12.02 1.38 -16.33
N VAL A 294 -11.99 0.58 -17.40
CA VAL A 294 -11.23 0.90 -18.63
C VAL A 294 -12.17 0.91 -19.81
N ARG A 295 -12.31 2.04 -20.49
CA ARG A 295 -13.05 2.18 -21.73
C ARG A 295 -12.13 1.92 -22.91
N GLY A 296 -12.36 0.83 -23.62
CA GLY A 296 -11.65 0.48 -24.84
C GLY A 296 -11.97 1.42 -26.01
N ASP A 297 -11.16 1.37 -27.06
CA ASP A 297 -11.40 2.13 -28.29
C ASP A 297 -12.65 1.66 -29.04
N ASP A 298 -13.12 0.46 -28.73
CA ASP A 298 -14.42 -0.09 -29.18
C ASP A 298 -15.63 0.48 -28.41
N GLY A 299 -15.41 1.44 -27.50
CA GLY A 299 -16.44 2.06 -26.68
C GLY A 299 -16.92 1.19 -25.51
N VAL A 300 -16.43 -0.05 -25.37
CA VAL A 300 -16.86 -0.98 -24.32
C VAL A 300 -16.17 -0.67 -23.02
N LEU A 301 -16.95 -0.49 -21.94
CA LEU A 301 -16.44 -0.33 -20.58
C LEU A 301 -16.14 -1.70 -19.95
N ARG A 302 -14.89 -1.90 -19.58
CA ARG A 302 -14.41 -3.13 -18.95
C ARG A 302 -14.09 -2.91 -17.49
N ARG A 303 -14.46 -3.87 -16.65
CA ARG A 303 -14.21 -3.86 -15.19
C ARG A 303 -13.08 -4.83 -14.88
N VAL A 304 -11.89 -4.33 -14.54
CA VAL A 304 -10.71 -5.12 -14.24
C VAL A 304 -10.64 -5.34 -12.73
N SER A 305 -10.75 -6.60 -12.29
CA SER A 305 -10.84 -6.96 -10.88
C SER A 305 -9.49 -7.21 -10.21
N SER A 306 -8.49 -7.60 -10.99
CA SER A 306 -7.11 -7.85 -10.51
C SER A 306 -6.14 -7.77 -11.68
N GLY A 307 -4.84 -7.67 -11.42
CA GLY A 307 -3.82 -7.65 -12.47
C GLY A 307 -2.83 -6.51 -12.30
N GLU A 308 -2.19 -6.13 -13.41
CA GLU A 308 -1.28 -4.99 -13.50
C GLU A 308 -1.79 -3.94 -14.46
N VAL A 309 -1.36 -2.71 -14.24
CA VAL A 309 -1.71 -1.60 -15.12
C VAL A 309 -0.46 -0.78 -15.41
N HIS A 310 -0.21 -0.62 -16.69
CA HIS A 310 0.84 0.21 -17.23
C HIS A 310 0.22 1.41 -17.96
N LEU A 311 0.95 2.52 -18.04
CA LEU A 311 0.55 3.61 -18.92
C LEU A 311 0.70 3.11 -20.38
N GLY A 312 -0.37 3.14 -21.13
CA GLY A 312 -0.41 2.66 -22.50
C GLY A 312 0.51 3.46 -23.43
N SER A 313 0.98 2.88 -24.53
CA SER A 313 1.69 3.60 -25.57
C SER A 313 0.71 4.56 -26.31
N SER A 314 1.12 5.78 -26.64
CA SER A 314 0.35 6.56 -27.63
C SER A 314 0.45 5.81 -28.95
N GLY A 315 -0.66 5.23 -29.40
CA GLY A 315 -0.73 4.78 -30.77
C GLY A 315 -0.39 5.96 -31.67
N SER A 316 0.75 5.88 -32.35
CA SER A 316 0.93 6.65 -33.57
C SER A 316 -0.19 6.22 -34.51
N ARG A 317 -1.14 7.11 -34.74
CA ARG A 317 -2.01 7.00 -35.92
C ARG A 317 -1.19 7.41 -37.13
#